data_c6a439a62241f9f8b797f7070891e70a
#
_entry.id   c6a439a62241f9f8b797f7070891e70a
#
_cell.length_a   1.000
_cell.length_b   1.000
_cell.length_c   1.000
_cell.angle_alpha   90.00
_cell.angle_beta   90.00
_cell.angle_gamma   90.00
#
_symmetry.space_group_name_H-M   'P 1'
#
loop_
_entity.id
_entity.type
_entity.pdbx_description
1 polymer ?
#
loop_
_entity_poly.entity_id
_entity_poly.type
_entity_poly.pdbx_seq_one_letter_code
_entity_poly.pdbx_strand_id
1 'polypeptide(L)'
;MAISRLLVEKFRNLTAVDLDFDPGFNFLVGNNGSGKTSLLEAIFYLGHGRSFKSAVTNRIISYDEPHFTLFGQIQESQHQWSVGLQKLRQGNTLVKINGEDGNKISDLAHLLPMQLITPEGLTLLNGGPSYRRAFLDWGLFHHQTSFYAAWSNLHRLLKQRNAALAQNQPYSAIKVWDVELAKLAHQVSQWRAEYAEALRPEIEQTCRLFLPELEINVSFHQGWEKNTDYAEVLEQNFERDRALNYTFSGPQKADFRFKAQGLPVEDVLSRGQLKLLMCALRLAQGEHLMKEKQRHCIFLIDDFASELDQYKRALLAERLQQSGSQVFVTAITQEQLKEMQVENRKMFSVDSGIIKTLY
;
A
#
# COMPACT_ATOMS: atom_id res chain seq x y z
N MET A 1 -16.94 2.58 1.70
CA MET A 1 -16.45 1.35 2.39
C MET A 1 -15.83 1.76 3.72
N ALA A 2 -16.19 1.10 4.83
CA ALA A 2 -15.65 1.37 6.15
C ALA A 2 -15.64 0.10 7.00
N ILE A 3 -14.66 -0.02 7.90
CA ILE A 3 -14.66 -1.02 8.97
C ILE A 3 -15.57 -0.48 10.08
N SER A 4 -16.69 -1.14 10.33
CA SER A 4 -17.62 -0.74 11.38
C SER A 4 -17.24 -1.32 12.74
N ARG A 5 -16.69 -2.54 12.80
CA ARG A 5 -16.23 -3.20 14.02
C ARG A 5 -14.95 -3.99 13.77
N LEU A 6 -14.08 -4.03 14.77
CA LEU A 6 -12.84 -4.81 14.75
C LEU A 6 -12.64 -5.52 16.09
N LEU A 7 -12.41 -6.84 16.00
CA LEU A 7 -11.90 -7.63 17.11
C LEU A 7 -10.45 -8.00 16.82
N VAL A 8 -9.59 -7.84 17.83
CA VAL A 8 -8.18 -8.19 17.78
C VAL A 8 -7.84 -9.06 18.99
N GLU A 9 -7.25 -10.22 18.74
CA GLU A 9 -6.78 -11.11 19.78
C GLU A 9 -5.30 -11.42 19.58
N LYS A 10 -4.51 -11.23 20.62
CA LYS A 10 -3.11 -11.70 20.72
C LYS A 10 -2.18 -11.12 19.66
N PHE A 11 -2.42 -9.86 19.29
CA PHE A 11 -1.66 -9.15 18.28
C PHE A 11 -0.72 -8.13 18.94
N ARG A 12 0.59 -8.32 18.85
CA ARG A 12 1.59 -7.46 19.50
C ARG A 12 1.34 -7.36 21.02
N ASN A 13 1.11 -6.13 21.51
CA ASN A 13 0.74 -5.84 22.88
C ASN A 13 -0.78 -5.72 23.10
N LEU A 14 -1.59 -6.01 22.08
CA LEU A 14 -3.05 -6.05 22.18
C LEU A 14 -3.48 -7.47 22.55
N THR A 15 -4.03 -7.65 23.75
CA THR A 15 -4.46 -8.97 24.24
C THR A 15 -5.84 -9.32 23.69
N ALA A 16 -6.82 -8.45 23.94
CA ALA A 16 -8.18 -8.57 23.43
C ALA A 16 -8.75 -7.16 23.23
N VAL A 17 -9.21 -6.87 22.04
CA VAL A 17 -9.78 -5.57 21.66
C VAL A 17 -11.07 -5.83 20.91
N ASP A 18 -12.14 -5.09 21.24
CA ASP A 18 -13.41 -5.09 20.53
C ASP A 18 -13.90 -3.65 20.42
N LEU A 19 -13.89 -3.10 19.21
CA LEU A 19 -14.14 -1.67 18.96
C LEU A 19 -15.08 -1.48 17.77
N ASP A 20 -16.05 -0.58 17.97
CA ASP A 20 -16.87 -0.01 16.90
C ASP A 20 -16.28 1.32 16.44
N PHE A 21 -16.11 1.50 15.13
CA PHE A 21 -15.53 2.68 14.53
C PHE A 21 -16.56 3.60 13.87
N ASP A 22 -16.18 4.87 13.74
CA ASP A 22 -16.89 5.84 12.92
C ASP A 22 -16.54 5.62 11.43
N PRO A 23 -17.49 5.76 10.50
CA PRO A 23 -17.21 5.68 9.07
C PRO A 23 -16.31 6.83 8.55
N GLY A 24 -16.18 7.93 9.30
CA GLY A 24 -15.29 9.05 9.05
C GLY A 24 -13.97 8.90 9.80
N PHE A 25 -13.74 9.75 10.80
CA PHE A 25 -12.45 9.83 11.50
C PHE A 25 -12.45 9.05 12.82
N ASN A 26 -11.36 8.33 13.04
CA ASN A 26 -11.09 7.57 14.26
C ASN A 26 -9.72 7.98 14.81
N PHE A 27 -9.72 8.68 15.93
CA PHE A 27 -8.50 9.20 16.56
C PHE A 27 -8.05 8.28 17.70
N LEU A 28 -6.79 7.85 17.64
CA LEU A 28 -6.15 6.99 18.63
C LEU A 28 -5.13 7.82 19.40
N VAL A 29 -5.42 8.14 20.67
CA VAL A 29 -4.60 9.02 21.50
C VAL A 29 -3.98 8.25 22.66
N GLY A 30 -2.69 8.47 22.93
CA GLY A 30 -1.98 7.85 24.03
C GLY A 30 -0.46 8.02 23.92
N ASN A 31 0.26 7.67 24.96
CA ASN A 31 1.71 7.79 25.03
C ASN A 31 2.43 6.88 24.00
N ASN A 32 3.72 7.15 23.79
CA ASN A 32 4.55 6.28 22.97
C ASN A 32 4.61 4.87 23.60
N GLY A 33 4.52 3.83 22.75
CA GLY A 33 4.50 2.44 23.22
C GLY A 33 3.15 1.95 23.76
N SER A 34 2.11 2.79 23.85
CA SER A 34 0.81 2.41 24.39
C SER A 34 0.03 1.37 23.57
N GLY A 35 0.32 1.22 22.27
CA GLY A 35 -0.37 0.27 21.38
C GLY A 35 -1.13 0.91 20.22
N LYS A 36 -1.09 2.24 20.05
CA LYS A 36 -1.73 2.96 18.92
C LYS A 36 -1.34 2.37 17.56
N THR A 37 -0.04 2.32 17.30
CA THR A 37 0.49 1.75 16.07
C THR A 37 0.19 0.26 15.94
N SER A 38 0.10 -0.48 17.05
CA SER A 38 -0.30 -1.90 17.02
C SER A 38 -1.73 -2.07 16.51
N LEU A 39 -2.66 -1.17 16.90
CA LEU A 39 -4.02 -1.19 16.38
C LEU A 39 -4.06 -0.82 14.89
N LEU A 40 -3.35 0.25 14.47
CA LEU A 40 -3.22 0.57 13.04
C LEU A 40 -2.64 -0.62 12.25
N GLU A 41 -1.63 -1.28 12.81
CA GLU A 41 -1.00 -2.43 12.19
C GLU A 41 -1.97 -3.62 12.08
N ALA A 42 -2.82 -3.85 13.08
CA ALA A 42 -3.85 -4.88 13.03
C ALA A 42 -4.88 -4.60 11.93
N ILE A 43 -5.34 -3.34 11.80
CA ILE A 43 -6.23 -2.90 10.71
C ILE A 43 -5.55 -3.11 9.34
N PHE A 44 -4.32 -2.67 9.20
CA PHE A 44 -3.56 -2.87 7.95
C PHE A 44 -3.35 -4.35 7.64
N TYR A 45 -3.05 -5.17 8.66
CA TYR A 45 -2.85 -6.60 8.51
C TYR A 45 -4.13 -7.30 8.04
N LEU A 46 -5.30 -6.88 8.52
CA LEU A 46 -6.58 -7.42 8.10
C LEU A 46 -6.79 -7.27 6.58
N GLY A 47 -6.39 -6.13 5.98
CA GLY A 47 -6.52 -5.90 4.54
C GLY A 47 -5.35 -6.41 3.69
N HIS A 48 -4.16 -6.61 4.26
CA HIS A 48 -2.94 -6.90 3.47
C HIS A 48 -2.27 -8.23 3.79
N GLY A 49 -2.67 -8.90 4.91
CA GLY A 49 -2.07 -10.15 5.38
C GLY A 49 -0.58 -10.03 5.75
N ARG A 50 -0.09 -8.81 5.94
CA ARG A 50 1.30 -8.51 6.32
C ARG A 50 1.39 -7.28 7.20
N SER A 51 2.42 -7.23 8.01
CA SER A 51 2.76 -6.04 8.80
C SER A 51 3.49 -5.00 7.94
N PHE A 52 3.28 -3.71 8.25
CA PHE A 52 4.09 -2.64 7.69
C PHE A 52 5.35 -2.33 8.53
N LYS A 53 5.44 -2.87 9.76
CA LYS A 53 6.61 -2.69 10.64
C LYS A 53 7.59 -3.86 10.62
N SER A 54 7.12 -5.09 10.41
CA SER A 54 7.97 -6.28 10.52
C SER A 54 7.56 -7.38 9.54
N ALA A 55 8.54 -7.90 8.83
CA ALA A 55 8.35 -9.10 8.01
C ALA A 55 8.36 -10.40 8.85
N VAL A 56 8.76 -10.33 10.12
CA VAL A 56 8.91 -11.51 10.99
C VAL A 56 7.62 -11.75 11.77
N THR A 57 6.89 -12.81 11.41
CA THR A 57 5.60 -13.20 12.03
C THR A 57 5.68 -13.33 13.56
N ASN A 58 6.75 -13.90 14.08
CA ASN A 58 6.93 -14.11 15.52
C ASN A 58 6.97 -12.80 16.35
N ARG A 59 7.25 -11.65 15.69
CA ARG A 59 7.23 -10.33 16.33
C ARG A 59 5.84 -9.69 16.34
N ILE A 60 4.88 -10.29 15.64
CA ILE A 60 3.52 -9.76 15.49
C ILE A 60 2.56 -10.48 16.42
N ILE A 61 2.79 -11.76 16.69
CA ILE A 61 2.02 -12.57 17.65
C ILE A 61 2.45 -12.20 19.06
N SER A 62 1.52 -12.03 19.99
CA SER A 62 1.81 -11.78 21.41
C SER A 62 2.74 -12.85 21.98
N TYR A 63 3.51 -12.48 23.01
CA TYR A 63 4.50 -13.37 23.63
C TYR A 63 3.80 -14.66 24.14
N ASP A 64 4.47 -15.81 23.89
CA ASP A 64 3.99 -17.17 24.23
C ASP A 64 2.65 -17.61 23.63
N GLU A 65 2.07 -16.86 22.72
CA GLU A 65 0.84 -17.24 22.04
C GLU A 65 1.10 -18.01 20.75
N PRO A 66 0.27 -19.01 20.40
CA PRO A 66 0.47 -19.81 19.19
C PRO A 66 0.01 -19.10 17.90
N HIS A 67 -0.88 -18.14 18.01
CA HIS A 67 -1.45 -17.40 16.89
C HIS A 67 -2.00 -16.05 17.36
N PHE A 68 -2.39 -15.21 16.39
CA PHE A 68 -3.31 -14.09 16.60
C PHE A 68 -4.53 -14.24 15.70
N THR A 69 -5.64 -13.59 16.11
CA THR A 69 -6.87 -13.52 15.31
C THR A 69 -7.30 -12.08 15.12
N LEU A 70 -7.70 -11.75 13.90
CA LEU A 70 -8.35 -10.49 13.55
C LEU A 70 -9.72 -10.81 12.96
N PHE A 71 -10.73 -10.06 13.38
CA PHE A 71 -12.06 -10.13 12.79
C PHE A 71 -12.57 -8.72 12.56
N GLY A 72 -13.11 -8.44 11.38
CA GLY A 72 -13.67 -7.14 11.01
C GLY A 72 -15.07 -7.27 10.42
N GLN A 73 -15.95 -6.34 10.77
CA GLN A 73 -17.19 -6.08 10.04
C GLN A 73 -16.95 -4.89 9.12
N ILE A 74 -17.25 -5.06 7.85
CA ILE A 74 -17.01 -4.06 6.81
C ILE A 74 -18.35 -3.67 6.22
N GLN A 75 -18.60 -2.37 6.11
CA GLN A 75 -19.80 -1.80 5.50
C GLN A 75 -19.44 -1.11 4.18
N GLU A 76 -20.13 -1.48 3.10
CA GLU A 76 -20.04 -0.81 1.81
C GLU A 76 -21.45 -0.59 1.26
N SER A 77 -21.92 0.64 1.31
CA SER A 77 -23.30 0.98 0.93
C SER A 77 -24.33 0.15 1.71
N GLN A 78 -25.03 -0.75 1.04
CA GLN A 78 -26.03 -1.65 1.65
C GLN A 78 -25.48 -3.05 1.95
N HIS A 79 -24.22 -3.33 1.60
CA HIS A 79 -23.60 -4.63 1.81
C HIS A 79 -22.75 -4.63 3.09
N GLN A 80 -22.87 -5.70 3.85
CA GLN A 80 -22.05 -5.95 5.02
C GLN A 80 -21.25 -7.23 4.81
N TRP A 81 -19.95 -7.15 5.12
CA TRP A 81 -19.03 -8.26 5.03
C TRP A 81 -18.45 -8.58 6.40
N SER A 82 -18.38 -9.86 6.74
CA SER A 82 -17.58 -10.30 7.87
C SER A 82 -16.29 -10.91 7.36
N VAL A 83 -15.14 -10.44 7.86
CA VAL A 83 -13.82 -10.92 7.48
C VAL A 83 -13.07 -11.42 8.70
N GLY A 84 -12.48 -12.59 8.61
CA GLY A 84 -11.65 -13.20 9.64
C GLY A 84 -10.29 -13.55 9.09
N LEU A 85 -9.24 -13.28 9.87
CA LEU A 85 -7.88 -13.66 9.56
C LEU A 85 -7.22 -14.23 10.82
N GLN A 86 -6.69 -15.45 10.72
CA GLN A 86 -5.88 -16.06 11.77
C GLN A 86 -4.50 -16.38 11.22
N LYS A 87 -3.46 -15.97 11.92
CA LYS A 87 -2.06 -16.27 11.58
C LYS A 87 -1.43 -17.12 12.67
N LEU A 88 -1.02 -18.32 12.28
CA LEU A 88 -0.29 -19.23 13.14
C LEU A 88 1.19 -18.84 13.24
N ARG A 89 1.82 -19.04 14.38
CA ARG A 89 3.26 -18.84 14.59
C ARG A 89 4.08 -19.74 13.65
N GLN A 90 3.66 -20.97 13.53
CA GLN A 90 4.16 -21.92 12.53
C GLN A 90 2.99 -22.34 11.65
N GLY A 91 3.08 -22.07 10.35
CA GLY A 91 2.03 -22.47 9.40
C GLY A 91 1.44 -21.34 8.59
N ASN A 92 0.29 -21.63 7.99
CA ASN A 92 -0.38 -20.76 7.04
C ASN A 92 -1.22 -19.66 7.72
N THR A 93 -1.62 -18.68 6.92
CA THR A 93 -2.66 -17.73 7.26
C THR A 93 -3.99 -18.31 6.82
N LEU A 94 -4.96 -18.35 7.73
CA LEU A 94 -6.35 -18.74 7.42
C LEU A 94 -7.15 -17.46 7.20
N VAL A 95 -7.96 -17.44 6.15
CA VAL A 95 -8.80 -16.30 5.77
C VAL A 95 -10.21 -16.80 5.58
N LYS A 96 -11.18 -16.10 6.18
CA LYS A 96 -12.61 -16.31 6.00
C LYS A 96 -13.29 -15.02 5.58
N ILE A 97 -14.20 -15.10 4.61
CA ILE A 97 -15.07 -13.99 4.22
C ILE A 97 -16.51 -14.53 4.31
N ASN A 98 -17.36 -13.85 5.07
CA ASN A 98 -18.74 -14.27 5.36
C ASN A 98 -18.86 -15.70 5.89
N GLY A 99 -17.87 -16.14 6.66
CA GLY A 99 -17.80 -17.49 7.23
C GLY A 99 -17.28 -18.57 6.28
N GLU A 100 -17.07 -18.26 5.00
CA GLU A 100 -16.55 -19.19 4.01
C GLU A 100 -15.04 -19.33 4.10
N ASP A 101 -14.56 -20.57 4.07
CA ASP A 101 -13.14 -20.94 4.03
C ASP A 101 -12.57 -20.91 2.60
N GLY A 102 -11.25 -20.89 2.49
CA GLY A 102 -10.54 -20.98 1.22
C GLY A 102 -10.25 -19.66 0.53
N ASN A 103 -10.66 -18.54 1.14
CA ASN A 103 -10.33 -17.20 0.65
C ASN A 103 -8.83 -16.92 0.79
N LYS A 104 -8.32 -16.05 -0.08
CA LYS A 104 -6.92 -15.64 -0.12
C LYS A 104 -6.75 -14.23 0.46
N ILE A 105 -5.52 -13.89 0.85
CA ILE A 105 -5.16 -12.52 1.26
C ILE A 105 -5.48 -11.51 0.15
N SER A 106 -5.34 -11.90 -1.13
CA SER A 106 -5.72 -11.04 -2.26
C SER A 106 -7.21 -10.66 -2.24
N ASP A 107 -8.09 -11.53 -1.75
CA ASP A 107 -9.52 -11.27 -1.70
C ASP A 107 -9.83 -10.23 -0.61
N LEU A 108 -9.17 -10.33 0.55
CA LEU A 108 -9.21 -9.28 1.59
C LEU A 108 -8.65 -7.95 1.06
N ALA A 109 -7.52 -7.98 0.34
CA ALA A 109 -6.92 -6.78 -0.21
C ALA A 109 -7.85 -6.12 -1.25
N HIS A 110 -8.55 -6.90 -2.07
CA HIS A 110 -9.57 -6.35 -2.97
C HIS A 110 -10.73 -5.73 -2.21
N LEU A 111 -11.19 -6.38 -1.14
CA LEU A 111 -12.30 -5.88 -0.32
C LEU A 111 -11.92 -4.61 0.45
N LEU A 112 -10.68 -4.46 0.89
CA LEU A 112 -10.21 -3.38 1.77
C LEU A 112 -9.09 -2.56 1.13
N PRO A 113 -9.38 -1.63 0.21
CA PRO A 113 -8.38 -0.72 -0.32
C PRO A 113 -7.90 0.22 0.80
N MET A 114 -6.64 0.11 1.16
CA MET A 114 -6.03 0.90 2.24
C MET A 114 -4.83 1.69 1.75
N GLN A 115 -4.73 2.93 2.22
CA GLN A 115 -3.55 3.77 2.06
C GLN A 115 -2.90 4.02 3.41
N LEU A 116 -1.60 3.79 3.47
CA LEU A 116 -0.81 3.95 4.69
C LEU A 116 0.11 5.17 4.58
N ILE A 117 0.01 6.07 5.55
CA ILE A 117 0.84 7.26 5.69
C ILE A 117 1.58 7.14 7.02
N THR A 118 2.88 6.91 6.96
CA THR A 118 3.78 6.79 8.12
C THR A 118 5.07 7.56 7.86
N PRO A 119 5.84 7.88 8.90
CA PRO A 119 7.17 8.49 8.71
C PRO A 119 8.09 7.68 7.80
N GLU A 120 8.02 6.34 7.84
CA GLU A 120 8.78 5.44 6.98
C GLU A 120 8.25 5.41 5.54
N GLY A 121 7.06 5.92 5.28
CA GLY A 121 6.45 6.02 3.95
C GLY A 121 7.26 6.81 2.93
N LEU A 122 8.26 7.58 3.36
CA LEU A 122 9.24 8.26 2.50
C LEU A 122 10.01 7.30 1.60
N THR A 123 10.07 6.01 1.93
CA THR A 123 10.65 4.98 1.04
C THR A 123 9.99 4.93 -0.33
N LEU A 124 8.76 5.42 -0.48
CA LEU A 124 8.13 5.61 -1.80
C LEU A 124 8.99 6.49 -2.71
N LEU A 125 9.58 7.55 -2.17
CA LEU A 125 10.34 8.54 -2.93
C LEU A 125 11.84 8.21 -2.97
N ASN A 126 12.46 7.89 -1.83
CA ASN A 126 13.91 7.68 -1.69
C ASN A 126 14.33 6.21 -1.61
N GLY A 127 13.40 5.25 -1.55
CA GLY A 127 13.69 3.81 -1.40
C GLY A 127 13.96 3.06 -2.71
N GLY A 128 13.92 3.76 -3.85
CA GLY A 128 14.22 3.19 -5.16
C GLY A 128 13.00 2.66 -5.94
N PRO A 129 13.23 2.14 -7.16
CA PRO A 129 12.16 1.80 -8.12
C PRO A 129 11.16 0.75 -7.63
N SER A 130 11.55 -0.16 -6.74
CA SER A 130 10.67 -1.21 -6.23
C SER A 130 9.47 -0.64 -5.44
N TYR A 131 9.68 0.40 -4.65
CA TYR A 131 8.62 1.06 -3.89
C TYR A 131 7.69 1.86 -4.82
N ARG A 132 8.25 2.51 -5.84
CA ARG A 132 7.48 3.25 -6.83
C ARG A 132 6.66 2.32 -7.74
N ARG A 133 7.20 1.15 -8.09
CA ARG A 133 6.38 0.09 -8.76
C ARG A 133 5.26 -0.39 -7.87
N ALA A 134 5.53 -0.65 -6.59
CA ALA A 134 4.51 -1.10 -5.64
C ALA A 134 3.37 -0.06 -5.48
N PHE A 135 3.69 1.23 -5.61
CA PHE A 135 2.69 2.30 -5.64
C PHE A 135 1.79 2.19 -6.88
N LEU A 136 2.35 2.04 -8.09
CA LEU A 136 1.54 1.84 -9.31
C LEU A 136 0.75 0.53 -9.26
N ASP A 137 1.40 -0.57 -8.84
CA ASP A 137 0.79 -1.89 -8.81
C ASP A 137 -0.37 -1.97 -7.80
N TRP A 138 -0.32 -1.20 -6.70
CA TRP A 138 -1.46 -1.06 -5.78
C TRP A 138 -2.67 -0.47 -6.50
N GLY A 139 -2.48 0.61 -7.25
CA GLY A 139 -3.58 1.23 -8.00
C GLY A 139 -4.15 0.27 -9.04
N LEU A 140 -3.29 -0.36 -9.84
CA LEU A 140 -3.71 -1.33 -10.85
C LEU A 140 -4.43 -2.54 -10.26
N PHE A 141 -4.01 -3.01 -9.10
CA PHE A 141 -4.68 -4.09 -8.39
C PHE A 141 -6.16 -3.78 -8.10
N HIS A 142 -6.50 -2.52 -7.82
CA HIS A 142 -7.87 -2.09 -7.56
C HIS A 142 -8.63 -1.63 -8.81
N HIS A 143 -7.93 -1.29 -9.91
CA HIS A 143 -8.55 -0.79 -11.14
C HIS A 143 -8.75 -1.87 -12.21
N GLN A 144 -7.79 -2.81 -12.34
CA GLN A 144 -7.75 -3.80 -13.41
C GLN A 144 -7.90 -5.22 -12.85
N THR A 145 -9.04 -5.83 -13.05
CA THR A 145 -9.38 -7.16 -12.48
C THR A 145 -8.38 -8.26 -12.84
N SER A 146 -7.85 -8.22 -14.09
CA SER A 146 -6.90 -9.22 -14.59
C SER A 146 -5.43 -8.93 -14.17
N PHE A 147 -5.17 -7.76 -13.56
CA PHE A 147 -3.79 -7.34 -13.27
C PHE A 147 -3.07 -8.31 -12.34
N TYR A 148 -3.70 -8.70 -11.23
CA TYR A 148 -3.06 -9.56 -10.24
C TYR A 148 -2.67 -10.93 -10.82
N ALA A 149 -3.52 -11.51 -11.66
CA ALA A 149 -3.22 -12.79 -12.31
C ALA A 149 -2.03 -12.67 -13.27
N ALA A 150 -2.03 -11.64 -14.13
CA ALA A 150 -0.93 -11.38 -15.07
C ALA A 150 0.38 -11.06 -14.34
N TRP A 151 0.34 -10.19 -13.32
CA TRP A 151 1.46 -9.82 -12.48
C TRP A 151 2.07 -11.04 -11.75
N SER A 152 1.23 -11.88 -11.17
CA SER A 152 1.66 -13.10 -10.46
C SER A 152 2.34 -14.10 -11.41
N ASN A 153 1.74 -14.32 -12.60
CA ASN A 153 2.30 -15.19 -13.63
C ASN A 153 3.63 -14.63 -14.17
N LEU A 154 3.71 -13.32 -14.41
CA LEU A 154 4.94 -12.65 -14.81
C LEU A 154 6.09 -12.91 -13.81
N HIS A 155 5.81 -12.74 -12.50
CA HIS A 155 6.82 -12.99 -11.45
C HIS A 155 7.22 -14.47 -11.37
N ARG A 156 6.27 -15.38 -11.57
CA ARG A 156 6.55 -16.82 -11.61
C ARG A 156 7.45 -17.17 -12.78
N LEU A 157 7.16 -16.67 -13.99
CA LEU A 157 7.99 -16.93 -15.17
C LEU A 157 9.38 -16.30 -15.04
N LEU A 158 9.50 -15.08 -14.53
CA LEU A 158 10.80 -14.46 -14.25
C LEU A 158 11.63 -15.30 -13.27
N LYS A 159 11.00 -15.82 -12.22
CA LYS A 159 11.69 -16.71 -11.26
C LYS A 159 12.15 -18.02 -11.90
N GLN A 160 11.32 -18.62 -12.75
CA GLN A 160 11.67 -19.84 -13.49
C GLN A 160 12.81 -19.58 -14.49
N ARG A 161 12.74 -18.49 -15.27
CA ARG A 161 13.80 -18.08 -16.18
C ARG A 161 15.13 -17.87 -15.42
N ASN A 162 15.10 -17.12 -14.33
CA ASN A 162 16.29 -16.85 -13.53
C ASN A 162 16.88 -18.13 -12.94
N ALA A 163 16.06 -19.10 -12.52
CA ALA A 163 16.54 -20.40 -12.06
C ALA A 163 17.23 -21.20 -13.17
N ALA A 164 16.70 -21.15 -14.40
CA ALA A 164 17.31 -21.80 -15.56
C ALA A 164 18.64 -21.12 -15.96
N LEU A 165 18.72 -19.80 -15.91
CA LEU A 165 19.96 -19.04 -16.13
C LEU A 165 21.04 -19.43 -15.11
N ALA A 166 20.70 -19.52 -13.82
CA ALA A 166 21.62 -19.93 -12.76
C ALA A 166 22.10 -21.38 -12.89
N GLN A 167 21.34 -22.24 -13.59
CA GLN A 167 21.70 -23.60 -13.92
C GLN A 167 22.49 -23.72 -15.26
N ASN A 168 22.85 -22.58 -15.88
CA ASN A 168 23.54 -22.52 -17.17
C ASN A 168 22.83 -23.29 -18.30
N GLN A 169 21.50 -23.33 -18.29
CA GLN A 169 20.71 -23.95 -19.34
C GLN A 169 20.93 -23.23 -20.69
N PRO A 170 20.95 -23.97 -21.83
CA PRO A 170 21.09 -23.37 -23.15
C PRO A 170 19.84 -22.51 -23.50
N TYR A 171 20.00 -21.52 -24.37
CA TYR A 171 18.89 -20.64 -24.78
C TYR A 171 17.69 -21.41 -25.34
N SER A 172 17.92 -22.48 -26.07
CA SER A 172 16.86 -23.34 -26.61
C SER A 172 15.89 -23.90 -25.54
N ALA A 173 16.40 -24.13 -24.32
CA ALA A 173 15.57 -24.56 -23.20
C ALA A 173 14.84 -23.40 -22.52
N ILE A 174 15.39 -22.18 -22.56
CA ILE A 174 14.85 -20.99 -21.91
C ILE A 174 13.83 -20.26 -22.80
N LYS A 175 14.03 -20.27 -24.11
CA LYS A 175 13.19 -19.57 -25.12
C LYS A 175 11.70 -19.87 -24.99
N VAL A 176 11.31 -21.05 -24.53
CA VAL A 176 9.91 -21.44 -24.33
C VAL A 176 9.20 -20.51 -23.31
N TRP A 177 9.91 -20.08 -22.27
CA TRP A 177 9.35 -19.15 -21.30
C TRP A 177 9.38 -17.70 -21.76
N ASP A 178 10.34 -17.33 -22.64
CA ASP A 178 10.52 -15.95 -23.10
C ASP A 178 9.33 -15.45 -23.91
N VAL A 179 8.66 -16.30 -24.69
CA VAL A 179 7.47 -15.95 -25.47
C VAL A 179 6.31 -15.50 -24.57
N GLU A 180 5.97 -16.32 -23.56
CA GLU A 180 4.85 -15.96 -22.65
C GLU A 180 5.26 -14.85 -21.69
N LEU A 181 6.53 -14.82 -21.27
CA LEU A 181 7.09 -13.74 -20.45
C LEU A 181 7.01 -12.40 -21.17
N ALA A 182 7.34 -12.34 -22.48
CA ALA A 182 7.25 -11.12 -23.29
C ALA A 182 5.82 -10.62 -23.42
N LYS A 183 4.87 -11.50 -23.67
CA LYS A 183 3.44 -11.17 -23.75
C LYS A 183 2.94 -10.55 -22.45
N LEU A 184 3.21 -11.18 -21.31
CA LEU A 184 2.81 -10.68 -19.99
C LEU A 184 3.54 -9.38 -19.63
N ALA A 185 4.81 -9.24 -20.01
CA ALA A 185 5.60 -8.04 -19.79
C ALA A 185 5.02 -6.83 -20.53
N HIS A 186 4.66 -6.99 -21.80
CA HIS A 186 3.98 -5.95 -22.59
C HIS A 186 2.64 -5.57 -21.96
N GLN A 187 1.82 -6.55 -21.59
CA GLN A 187 0.50 -6.31 -21.00
C GLN A 187 0.60 -5.55 -19.66
N VAL A 188 1.45 -5.99 -18.73
CA VAL A 188 1.65 -5.35 -17.44
C VAL A 188 2.23 -3.93 -17.61
N SER A 189 3.18 -3.74 -18.55
CA SER A 189 3.77 -2.42 -18.80
C SER A 189 2.79 -1.46 -19.46
N GLN A 190 1.94 -1.94 -20.36
CA GLN A 190 0.88 -1.14 -20.96
C GLN A 190 -0.08 -0.64 -19.87
N TRP A 191 -0.58 -1.53 -19.01
CA TRP A 191 -1.47 -1.13 -17.93
C TRP A 191 -0.81 -0.14 -16.95
N ARG A 192 0.49 -0.32 -16.63
CA ARG A 192 1.22 0.63 -15.81
C ARG A 192 1.34 2.00 -16.47
N ALA A 193 1.61 2.06 -17.77
CA ALA A 193 1.68 3.30 -18.52
C ALA A 193 0.31 4.01 -18.57
N GLU A 194 -0.75 3.30 -18.90
CA GLU A 194 -2.12 3.82 -18.94
C GLU A 194 -2.56 4.35 -17.59
N TYR A 195 -2.32 3.58 -16.51
CA TYR A 195 -2.64 4.01 -15.15
C TYR A 195 -1.83 5.22 -14.70
N ALA A 196 -0.54 5.26 -15.02
CA ALA A 196 0.32 6.40 -14.69
C ALA A 196 -0.17 7.70 -15.36
N GLU A 197 -0.62 7.63 -16.62
CA GLU A 197 -1.19 8.78 -17.33
C GLU A 197 -2.56 9.17 -16.76
N ALA A 198 -3.42 8.20 -16.46
CA ALA A 198 -4.73 8.46 -15.86
C ALA A 198 -4.63 9.08 -14.45
N LEU A 199 -3.63 8.68 -13.66
CA LEU A 199 -3.39 9.21 -12.31
C LEU A 199 -2.72 10.59 -12.30
N ARG A 200 -2.05 10.99 -13.39
CA ARG A 200 -1.28 12.24 -13.47
C ARG A 200 -2.08 13.49 -13.06
N PRO A 201 -3.31 13.74 -13.55
CA PRO A 201 -4.07 14.94 -13.19
C PRO A 201 -4.34 15.06 -11.69
N GLU A 202 -4.68 13.95 -11.02
CA GLU A 202 -4.91 13.90 -9.58
C GLU A 202 -3.62 14.17 -8.79
N ILE A 203 -2.48 13.61 -9.24
CA ILE A 203 -1.16 13.91 -8.66
C ILE A 203 -0.84 15.39 -8.79
N GLU A 204 -0.97 15.97 -9.98
CA GLU A 204 -0.69 17.40 -10.22
C GLU A 204 -1.58 18.30 -9.37
N GLN A 205 -2.89 18.01 -9.32
CA GLN A 205 -3.84 18.76 -8.51
C GLN A 205 -3.49 18.71 -7.03
N THR A 206 -3.25 17.51 -6.50
CA THR A 206 -2.96 17.33 -5.08
C THR A 206 -1.60 17.92 -4.71
N CYS A 207 -0.60 17.77 -5.58
CA CYS A 207 0.72 18.40 -5.37
C CYS A 207 0.62 19.93 -5.32
N ARG A 208 -0.15 20.59 -6.19
CA ARG A 208 -0.35 22.04 -6.14
C ARG A 208 -0.98 22.52 -4.83
N LEU A 209 -1.80 21.72 -4.17
CA LEU A 209 -2.39 22.06 -2.87
C LEU A 209 -1.37 21.98 -1.73
N PHE A 210 -0.54 20.94 -1.72
CA PHE A 210 0.42 20.71 -0.64
C PHE A 210 1.76 21.41 -0.85
N LEU A 211 2.18 21.62 -2.10
CA LEU A 211 3.47 22.16 -2.52
C LEU A 211 3.27 23.19 -3.65
N PRO A 212 2.53 24.29 -3.41
CA PRO A 212 2.18 25.26 -4.46
C PRO A 212 3.37 25.90 -5.14
N GLU A 213 4.52 25.94 -4.48
CA GLU A 213 5.78 26.50 -4.98
C GLU A 213 6.55 25.54 -5.92
N LEU A 214 6.10 24.30 -6.07
CA LEU A 214 6.81 23.26 -6.82
C LEU A 214 5.95 22.66 -7.90
N GLU A 215 6.54 22.52 -9.09
CA GLU A 215 5.97 21.72 -10.16
C GLU A 215 6.54 20.29 -10.09
N ILE A 216 5.66 19.32 -9.82
CA ILE A 216 6.03 17.90 -9.74
C ILE A 216 5.69 17.22 -11.07
N ASN A 217 6.72 16.77 -11.77
CA ASN A 217 6.59 16.04 -13.02
C ASN A 217 6.69 14.54 -12.78
N VAL A 218 5.81 13.76 -13.39
CA VAL A 218 5.79 12.30 -13.28
C VAL A 218 6.08 11.66 -14.63
N SER A 219 6.82 10.54 -14.61
CA SER A 219 7.11 9.78 -15.83
C SER A 219 7.21 8.28 -15.54
N PHE A 220 6.67 7.46 -16.45
CA PHE A 220 6.78 6.01 -16.37
C PHE A 220 7.84 5.49 -17.35
N HIS A 221 8.69 4.58 -16.86
CA HIS A 221 9.70 3.86 -17.62
C HIS A 221 9.42 2.35 -17.50
N GLN A 222 9.27 1.67 -18.63
CA GLN A 222 8.86 0.26 -18.66
C GLN A 222 9.94 -0.74 -18.21
N GLY A 223 11.21 -0.32 -18.19
CA GLY A 223 12.33 -1.17 -17.75
C GLY A 223 13.12 -1.83 -18.88
N TRP A 224 12.75 -1.57 -20.12
CA TRP A 224 13.53 -1.90 -21.32
C TRP A 224 13.34 -0.80 -22.37
N GLU A 225 14.04 -0.89 -23.50
CA GLU A 225 14.00 0.11 -24.55
C GLU A 225 12.59 0.26 -25.13
N LYS A 226 12.14 1.51 -25.30
CA LYS A 226 10.83 1.80 -25.91
C LYS A 226 10.81 1.33 -27.37
N ASN A 227 9.64 0.88 -27.81
CA ASN A 227 9.37 0.43 -29.19
C ASN A 227 10.18 -0.81 -29.64
N THR A 228 10.77 -1.55 -28.68
CA THR A 228 11.45 -2.82 -28.95
C THR A 228 10.60 -3.96 -28.41
N ASP A 229 10.48 -5.05 -29.20
CA ASP A 229 9.83 -6.26 -28.72
C ASP A 229 10.63 -6.85 -27.56
N TYR A 230 9.96 -7.12 -26.47
CA TYR A 230 10.65 -7.64 -25.27
C TYR A 230 11.19 -9.06 -25.49
N ALA A 231 10.60 -9.87 -26.39
CA ALA A 231 11.15 -11.17 -26.75
C ALA A 231 12.53 -11.01 -27.42
N GLU A 232 12.69 -10.02 -28.30
CA GLU A 232 13.98 -9.70 -28.92
C GLU A 232 15.00 -9.23 -27.89
N VAL A 233 14.57 -8.40 -26.94
CA VAL A 233 15.43 -7.93 -25.82
C VAL A 233 15.92 -9.11 -24.97
N LEU A 234 15.05 -10.09 -24.68
CA LEU A 234 15.41 -11.28 -23.91
C LEU A 234 16.45 -12.17 -24.66
N GLU A 235 16.26 -12.33 -25.96
CA GLU A 235 17.18 -13.07 -26.83
C GLU A 235 18.56 -12.39 -26.92
N GLN A 236 18.57 -11.10 -27.23
CA GLN A 236 19.80 -10.31 -27.34
C GLN A 236 20.59 -10.23 -26.04
N ASN A 237 19.91 -10.16 -24.91
CA ASN A 237 20.55 -10.07 -23.59
C ASN A 237 20.86 -11.46 -22.95
N PHE A 238 20.61 -12.58 -23.65
CA PHE A 238 20.71 -13.90 -23.06
C PHE A 238 22.10 -14.17 -22.41
N GLU A 239 23.19 -13.90 -23.14
CA GLU A 239 24.54 -14.13 -22.62
C GLU A 239 24.86 -13.26 -21.39
N ARG A 240 24.40 -12.02 -21.40
CA ARG A 240 24.49 -11.10 -20.25
C ARG A 240 23.69 -11.61 -19.06
N ASP A 241 22.44 -12.00 -19.30
CA ASP A 241 21.54 -12.51 -18.25
C ASP A 241 22.09 -13.79 -17.64
N ARG A 242 22.68 -14.67 -18.47
CA ARG A 242 23.35 -15.91 -18.04
C ARG A 242 24.56 -15.60 -17.15
N ALA A 243 25.39 -14.65 -17.56
CA ALA A 243 26.55 -14.23 -16.76
C ALA A 243 26.16 -13.61 -15.41
N LEU A 244 25.00 -12.93 -15.34
CA LEU A 244 24.46 -12.31 -14.14
C LEU A 244 23.60 -13.26 -13.28
N ASN A 245 23.19 -14.42 -13.83
CA ASN A 245 22.21 -15.35 -13.22
C ASN A 245 20.82 -14.75 -12.99
N TYR A 246 20.46 -13.66 -13.67
CA TYR A 246 19.13 -13.06 -13.62
C TYR A 246 18.83 -12.22 -14.86
N THR A 247 17.53 -12.03 -15.13
CA THR A 247 17.02 -11.20 -16.22
C THR A 247 17.28 -9.72 -15.93
N PHE A 248 18.18 -9.10 -16.67
CA PHE A 248 18.66 -7.74 -16.44
C PHE A 248 17.61 -6.67 -16.80
N SER A 249 16.95 -6.79 -17.95
CA SER A 249 15.95 -5.85 -18.46
C SER A 249 14.54 -6.40 -18.25
N GLY A 250 13.53 -5.52 -18.21
CA GLY A 250 12.14 -5.93 -18.19
C GLY A 250 11.26 -5.23 -17.14
N PRO A 251 10.00 -5.65 -16.99
CA PRO A 251 9.01 -5.00 -16.13
C PRO A 251 9.38 -4.97 -14.65
N GLN A 252 10.27 -5.85 -14.20
CA GLN A 252 10.86 -5.82 -12.85
C GLN A 252 11.86 -4.66 -12.65
N LYS A 253 12.28 -4.01 -13.74
CA LYS A 253 13.13 -2.81 -13.75
C LYS A 253 12.38 -1.54 -14.09
N ALA A 254 11.06 -1.64 -14.31
CA ALA A 254 10.22 -0.48 -14.54
C ALA A 254 10.31 0.52 -13.38
N ASP A 255 10.08 1.80 -13.68
CA ASP A 255 10.18 2.87 -12.69
C ASP A 255 9.11 3.94 -12.94
N PHE A 256 8.53 4.46 -11.87
CA PHE A 256 7.63 5.61 -11.88
C PHE A 256 8.33 6.77 -11.17
N ARG A 257 8.90 7.68 -11.95
CA ARG A 257 9.79 8.72 -11.45
C ARG A 257 9.05 10.02 -11.18
N PHE A 258 9.44 10.65 -10.08
CA PHE A 258 8.99 11.97 -9.67
C PHE A 258 10.15 12.95 -9.80
N LYS A 259 9.93 14.08 -10.47
CA LYS A 259 10.93 15.12 -10.66
C LYS A 259 10.39 16.50 -10.27
N ALA A 260 11.24 17.31 -9.67
CA ALA A 260 11.04 18.73 -9.45
C ALA A 260 12.19 19.48 -10.08
N GLN A 261 11.92 20.57 -10.82
CA GLN A 261 12.96 21.35 -11.50
C GLN A 261 13.88 20.51 -12.43
N GLY A 262 13.33 19.42 -13.01
CA GLY A 262 14.06 18.51 -13.90
C GLY A 262 14.92 17.44 -13.20
N LEU A 263 15.10 17.52 -11.88
CA LEU A 263 15.90 16.59 -11.07
C LEU A 263 15.00 15.64 -10.25
N PRO A 264 15.50 14.47 -9.80
CA PRO A 264 14.79 13.61 -8.88
C PRO A 264 14.35 14.34 -7.62
N VAL A 265 13.13 14.09 -7.14
CA VAL A 265 12.58 14.80 -5.97
C VAL A 265 13.40 14.58 -4.70
N GLU A 266 14.01 13.40 -4.56
CA GLU A 266 14.88 13.05 -3.44
C GLU A 266 16.15 13.89 -3.34
N ASP A 267 16.60 14.47 -4.47
CA ASP A 267 17.81 15.31 -4.55
C ASP A 267 17.53 16.80 -4.32
N VAL A 268 16.27 17.24 -4.49
CA VAL A 268 15.88 18.66 -4.52
C VAL A 268 15.03 19.05 -3.32
N LEU A 269 14.10 18.17 -2.89
CA LEU A 269 13.13 18.50 -1.87
C LEU A 269 13.70 18.31 -0.45
N SER A 270 13.35 19.23 0.44
CA SER A 270 13.59 19.05 1.88
C SER A 270 12.80 17.84 2.41
N ARG A 271 13.21 17.31 3.57
CA ARG A 271 12.52 16.19 4.21
C ARG A 271 11.03 16.49 4.48
N GLY A 272 10.70 17.71 4.87
CA GLY A 272 9.31 18.15 5.05
C GLY A 272 8.52 18.14 3.74
N GLN A 273 9.10 18.66 2.65
CA GLN A 273 8.48 18.66 1.33
C GLN A 273 8.30 17.22 0.79
N LEU A 274 9.26 16.32 1.00
CA LEU A 274 9.13 14.90 0.64
C LEU A 274 7.95 14.24 1.36
N LYS A 275 7.71 14.56 2.64
CA LYS A 275 6.55 14.07 3.40
C LYS A 275 5.24 14.59 2.82
N LEU A 276 5.18 15.88 2.49
CA LEU A 276 4.01 16.46 1.85
C LEU A 276 3.74 15.84 0.48
N LEU A 277 4.78 15.60 -0.31
CA LEU A 277 4.67 14.91 -1.59
C LEU A 277 4.15 13.48 -1.40
N MET A 278 4.68 12.73 -0.44
CA MET A 278 4.20 11.38 -0.13
C MET A 278 2.71 11.39 0.24
N CYS A 279 2.26 12.33 1.07
CA CYS A 279 0.84 12.50 1.39
C CYS A 279 0.01 12.80 0.15
N ALA A 280 0.45 13.75 -0.66
CA ALA A 280 -0.22 14.14 -1.89
C ALA A 280 -0.40 12.96 -2.84
N LEU A 281 0.63 12.13 -3.01
CA LEU A 281 0.57 10.93 -3.84
C LEU A 281 -0.41 9.89 -3.32
N ARG A 282 -0.45 9.66 -1.99
CA ARG A 282 -1.38 8.71 -1.37
C ARG A 282 -2.83 9.19 -1.49
N LEU A 283 -3.07 10.47 -1.27
CA LEU A 283 -4.39 11.09 -1.48
C LEU A 283 -4.82 10.99 -2.93
N ALA A 284 -3.95 11.37 -3.87
CA ALA A 284 -4.24 11.29 -5.30
C ALA A 284 -4.68 9.87 -5.74
N GLN A 285 -4.02 8.82 -5.22
CA GLN A 285 -4.45 7.44 -5.51
C GLN A 285 -5.83 7.11 -4.93
N GLY A 286 -6.12 7.56 -3.71
CA GLY A 286 -7.42 7.34 -3.07
C GLY A 286 -8.54 8.08 -3.80
N GLU A 287 -8.31 9.34 -4.18
CA GLU A 287 -9.25 10.17 -4.93
C GLU A 287 -9.49 9.59 -6.34
N HIS A 288 -8.43 9.14 -7.01
CA HIS A 288 -8.53 8.48 -8.31
C HIS A 288 -9.36 7.18 -8.24
N LEU A 289 -9.14 6.35 -7.21
CA LEU A 289 -9.94 5.14 -7.00
C LEU A 289 -11.42 5.47 -6.79
N MET A 290 -11.73 6.51 -5.99
CA MET A 290 -13.11 6.95 -5.78
C MET A 290 -13.73 7.46 -7.08
N LYS A 291 -13.02 8.27 -7.84
CA LYS A 291 -13.49 8.86 -9.09
C LYS A 291 -13.79 7.80 -10.16
N GLU A 292 -12.87 6.85 -10.36
CA GLU A 292 -12.95 5.86 -11.44
C GLU A 292 -13.75 4.60 -11.08
N LYS A 293 -13.76 4.19 -9.81
CA LYS A 293 -14.35 2.93 -9.36
C LYS A 293 -15.47 3.11 -8.34
N GLN A 294 -15.76 4.33 -7.90
CA GLN A 294 -16.74 4.65 -6.86
C GLN A 294 -16.46 3.88 -5.55
N ARG A 295 -15.17 3.68 -5.24
CA ARG A 295 -14.72 2.97 -4.07
C ARG A 295 -13.84 3.84 -3.19
N HIS A 296 -14.21 3.98 -1.92
CA HIS A 296 -13.43 4.74 -0.94
C HIS A 296 -12.26 3.93 -0.40
N CYS A 297 -11.12 4.59 -0.20
CA CYS A 297 -9.99 4.05 0.55
C CYS A 297 -10.20 4.20 2.06
N ILE A 298 -9.58 3.32 2.84
CA ILE A 298 -9.34 3.51 4.26
C ILE A 298 -7.94 4.11 4.40
N PHE A 299 -7.82 5.26 5.07
CA PHE A 299 -6.53 5.90 5.33
C PHE A 299 -6.05 5.58 6.75
N LEU A 300 -4.84 5.07 6.86
CA LEU A 300 -4.15 4.80 8.11
C LEU A 300 -2.98 5.77 8.24
N ILE A 301 -3.00 6.65 9.25
CA ILE A 301 -2.02 7.72 9.44
C ILE A 301 -1.36 7.52 10.80
N ASP A 302 -0.10 7.05 10.81
CA ASP A 302 0.66 6.81 12.03
C ASP A 302 1.63 7.95 12.29
N ASP A 303 1.51 8.56 13.48
CA ASP A 303 2.39 9.62 14.05
C ASP A 303 2.72 10.80 13.11
N PHE A 304 1.99 10.92 12.04
CA PHE A 304 2.26 11.88 10.98
C PHE A 304 1.86 13.30 11.35
N ALA A 305 0.85 13.46 12.22
CA ALA A 305 0.36 14.76 12.66
C ALA A 305 1.44 15.58 13.39
N SER A 306 2.44 14.91 14.02
CA SER A 306 3.54 15.57 14.73
C SER A 306 4.57 16.22 13.79
N GLU A 307 4.58 15.86 12.51
CA GLU A 307 5.60 16.27 11.55
C GLU A 307 5.14 17.29 10.51
N LEU A 308 3.83 17.61 10.50
CA LEU A 308 3.25 18.65 9.65
C LEU A 308 2.98 19.93 10.46
N ASP A 309 3.17 21.08 9.82
CA ASP A 309 2.70 22.33 10.39
C ASP A 309 1.15 22.38 10.47
N GLN A 310 0.64 23.31 11.25
CA GLN A 310 -0.78 23.46 11.55
C GLN A 310 -1.63 23.57 10.27
N TYR A 311 -1.20 24.40 9.32
CA TYR A 311 -1.91 24.64 8.07
C TYR A 311 -1.99 23.37 7.22
N LYS A 312 -0.89 22.63 7.08
CA LYS A 312 -0.84 21.39 6.29
C LYS A 312 -1.64 20.25 6.93
N ARG A 313 -1.72 20.20 8.28
CA ARG A 313 -2.59 19.25 8.98
C ARG A 313 -4.06 19.54 8.70
N ALA A 314 -4.47 20.80 8.76
CA ALA A 314 -5.85 21.21 8.44
C ALA A 314 -6.21 20.86 6.99
N LEU A 315 -5.32 21.18 6.04
CA LEU A 315 -5.51 20.87 4.62
C LEU A 315 -5.64 19.36 4.38
N LEU A 316 -4.79 18.54 5.02
CA LEU A 316 -4.86 17.08 4.92
C LEU A 316 -6.22 16.57 5.45
N ALA A 317 -6.66 17.05 6.61
CA ALA A 317 -7.95 16.66 7.20
C ALA A 317 -9.12 17.04 6.31
N GLU A 318 -9.12 18.27 5.77
CA GLU A 318 -10.16 18.76 4.85
C GLU A 318 -10.25 17.85 3.59
N ARG A 319 -9.11 17.53 2.96
CA ARG A 319 -9.09 16.69 1.76
C ARG A 319 -9.57 15.26 2.06
N LEU A 320 -9.15 14.67 3.19
CA LEU A 320 -9.62 13.36 3.61
C LEU A 320 -11.14 13.36 3.91
N GLN A 321 -11.66 14.40 4.53
CA GLN A 321 -13.09 14.55 4.78
C GLN A 321 -13.89 14.68 3.48
N GLN A 322 -13.41 15.50 2.53
CA GLN A 322 -14.03 15.64 1.21
C GLN A 322 -14.03 14.35 0.39
N SER A 323 -13.04 13.50 0.58
CA SER A 323 -12.98 12.18 -0.09
C SER A 323 -14.02 11.18 0.41
N GLY A 324 -14.68 11.44 1.56
CA GLY A 324 -15.63 10.52 2.20
C GLY A 324 -14.97 9.21 2.67
N SER A 325 -13.66 9.19 2.82
CA SER A 325 -12.90 8.03 3.24
C SER A 325 -12.91 7.84 4.75
N GLN A 326 -12.87 6.59 5.20
CA GLN A 326 -12.62 6.29 6.61
C GLN A 326 -11.14 6.54 6.94
N VAL A 327 -10.88 7.21 8.05
CA VAL A 327 -9.54 7.64 8.44
C VAL A 327 -9.24 7.23 9.88
N PHE A 328 -8.08 6.62 10.09
CA PHE A 328 -7.52 6.32 11.40
C PHE A 328 -6.25 7.14 11.60
N VAL A 329 -6.19 7.91 12.66
CA VAL A 329 -5.05 8.80 12.97
C VAL A 329 -4.54 8.51 14.37
N THR A 330 -3.23 8.30 14.51
CA THR A 330 -2.60 8.22 15.83
C THR A 330 -2.01 9.57 16.23
N ALA A 331 -2.14 9.90 17.52
CA ALA A 331 -1.54 11.10 18.12
C ALA A 331 -1.09 10.80 19.57
N ILE A 332 -0.17 11.61 20.08
CA ILE A 332 0.24 11.51 21.49
C ILE A 332 -0.78 12.20 22.37
N THR A 333 -1.24 13.38 21.98
CA THR A 333 -2.21 14.17 22.73
C THR A 333 -3.37 14.65 21.85
N GLN A 334 -4.49 15.01 22.48
CA GLN A 334 -5.66 15.55 21.76
C GLN A 334 -5.35 16.91 21.11
N GLU A 335 -4.42 17.69 21.71
CA GLU A 335 -4.01 18.99 21.19
C GLU A 335 -3.42 18.91 19.79
N GLN A 336 -2.75 17.81 19.46
CA GLN A 336 -2.18 17.56 18.11
C GLN A 336 -3.26 17.39 17.03
N LEU A 337 -4.51 17.15 17.43
CA LEU A 337 -5.63 16.89 16.55
C LEU A 337 -6.61 18.09 16.45
N LYS A 338 -6.33 19.20 17.15
CA LYS A 338 -7.23 20.37 17.20
C LYS A 338 -7.51 20.98 15.83
N GLU A 339 -6.53 20.93 14.93
CA GLU A 339 -6.65 21.44 13.58
C GLU A 339 -7.46 20.52 12.66
N MET A 340 -7.58 19.24 13.03
CA MET A 340 -8.43 18.28 12.33
C MET A 340 -9.88 18.43 12.81
N GLN A 341 -10.51 19.57 12.47
CA GLN A 341 -11.92 19.82 12.78
C GLN A 341 -12.80 19.05 11.80
N VAL A 342 -13.25 17.88 12.22
CA VAL A 342 -14.09 16.99 11.42
C VAL A 342 -15.39 16.69 12.14
N GLU A 343 -16.48 16.61 11.39
CA GLU A 343 -17.83 16.45 11.96
C GLU A 343 -18.05 15.03 12.51
N ASN A 344 -17.77 14.03 11.70
CA ASN A 344 -17.96 12.61 12.04
C ASN A 344 -16.65 12.05 12.59
N ARG A 345 -16.62 11.77 13.90
CA ARG A 345 -15.41 11.28 14.56
C ARG A 345 -15.69 10.45 15.79
N LYS A 346 -14.84 9.46 16.03
CA LYS A 346 -14.68 8.79 17.32
C LYS A 346 -13.28 9.01 17.85
N MET A 347 -13.17 9.06 19.17
CA MET A 347 -11.88 9.18 19.84
C MET A 347 -11.69 8.03 20.82
N PHE A 348 -10.49 7.48 20.80
CA PHE A 348 -10.08 6.36 21.63
C PHE A 348 -8.83 6.73 22.44
N SER A 349 -8.83 6.42 23.73
CA SER A 349 -7.62 6.43 24.55
C SER A 349 -6.95 5.06 24.46
N VAL A 350 -5.64 5.07 24.29
CA VAL A 350 -4.82 3.86 24.22
C VAL A 350 -3.77 3.90 25.31
N ASP A 351 -3.83 2.93 26.23
CA ASP A 351 -2.86 2.80 27.32
C ASP A 351 -2.49 1.33 27.54
N SER A 352 -1.20 1.00 27.39
CA SER A 352 -0.64 -0.32 27.66
C SER A 352 -1.41 -1.47 26.98
N GLY A 353 -1.85 -1.27 25.73
CA GLY A 353 -2.62 -2.23 24.95
C GLY A 353 -4.12 -2.27 25.24
N ILE A 354 -4.60 -1.49 26.22
CA ILE A 354 -6.02 -1.32 26.55
C ILE A 354 -6.55 -0.11 25.76
N ILE A 355 -7.68 -0.28 25.07
CA ILE A 355 -8.30 0.76 24.26
C ILE A 355 -9.70 1.04 24.79
N LYS A 356 -10.00 2.32 25.04
CA LYS A 356 -11.31 2.76 25.54
C LYS A 356 -11.84 3.86 24.63
N THR A 357 -13.11 3.76 24.25
CA THR A 357 -13.81 4.84 23.56
C THR A 357 -14.01 6.02 24.51
N LEU A 358 -13.65 7.23 24.08
CA LEU A 358 -13.85 8.45 24.87
C LEU A 358 -15.16 9.14 24.50
N TYR A 359 -15.50 9.27 23.23
CA TYR A 359 -16.75 9.78 22.67
C TYR A 359 -16.86 9.46 21.17
#